data_79869bf0c85cc2db8d9ea30d7ab81cf6
#
_entry.id   79869bf0c85cc2db8d9ea30d7ab81cf6
#
_cell.length_a   1.000
_cell.length_b   1.000
_cell.length_c   1.000
_cell.angle_alpha   90.00
_cell.angle_beta   90.00
_cell.angle_gamma   90.00
#
_symmetry.space_group_name_H-M   'P 1'
#
loop_
_entity.id
_entity.type
_entity.pdbx_description
1 polymer ?
#
loop_
_entity_poly.entity_id
_entity_poly.type
_entity_poly.pdbx_seq_one_letter_code
_entity_poly.pdbx_strand_id
1 'polypeptide(L)'
;MIQIDDAGSGSLLGGTCIGTLRVETGEYRYGIVPVELYSPDNFKTKRYLDAVVEIVAHSLSTLNADKNERIYVCRGYMFDRLKEWLEGNFHNWESTVINDPLQTIVETTFEEYAISLGLPRHYISYTKYPFHFHRLLKWVYADYQNRKGLCKQGWNSWQKYGNLDRKIYLERAVDSNYCCLICGKKIHKGSPARVVQYITTTLNRAYTHIEC
;
A
#
# COMPACT_ATOMS: atom_id res chain seq x y z
N MET A 1 -3.62 19.41 19.39
CA MET A 1 -3.68 19.45 17.90
C MET A 1 -3.55 18.07 17.34
N ILE A 2 -4.47 17.65 16.49
CA ILE A 2 -4.47 16.33 15.85
C ILE A 2 -4.09 16.48 14.38
N GLN A 3 -3.25 15.58 13.87
CA GLN A 3 -2.93 15.44 12.45
C GLN A 3 -3.50 14.13 11.92
N ILE A 4 -3.97 14.14 10.66
CA ILE A 4 -4.53 12.96 9.96
C ILE A 4 -3.90 12.87 8.59
N ASP A 5 -3.29 11.71 8.27
CA ASP A 5 -2.64 11.46 6.99
C ASP A 5 -2.78 10.01 6.56
N ASP A 6 -2.43 9.70 5.31
CA ASP A 6 -2.45 8.35 4.76
C ASP A 6 -1.10 7.91 4.18
N ALA A 7 -0.90 6.61 4.15
CA ALA A 7 0.16 5.99 3.38
C ALA A 7 -0.35 4.79 2.60
N GLY A 8 0.22 4.56 1.43
CA GLY A 8 -0.14 3.44 0.58
C GLY A 8 -1.37 3.65 -0.32
N SER A 9 -1.99 4.84 -0.34
CA SER A 9 -3.07 5.15 -1.27
C SER A 9 -2.64 5.00 -2.75
N GLY A 10 -1.38 5.28 -3.03
CA GLY A 10 -0.75 5.07 -4.35
C GLY A 10 -0.13 3.69 -4.58
N SER A 11 -0.16 2.77 -3.61
CA SER A 11 0.37 1.41 -3.74
C SER A 11 -0.65 0.45 -4.32
N LEU A 12 -0.23 -0.40 -5.26
CA LEU A 12 -1.04 -1.52 -5.76
C LEU A 12 -1.34 -2.53 -4.66
N LEU A 13 -0.36 -2.79 -3.77
CA LEU A 13 -0.43 -3.81 -2.73
C LEU A 13 -1.17 -3.32 -1.51
N GLY A 14 -2.04 -4.17 -1.00
CA GLY A 14 -2.75 -3.98 0.25
C GLY A 14 -3.80 -2.87 0.22
N GLY A 15 -4.27 -2.53 1.40
CA GLY A 15 -5.18 -1.41 1.61
C GLY A 15 -4.47 -0.06 1.65
N THR A 16 -5.01 0.85 2.46
CA THR A 16 -4.39 2.15 2.74
C THR A 16 -4.33 2.34 4.25
N CYS A 17 -3.16 2.69 4.76
CA CYS A 17 -3.00 3.05 6.17
C CYS A 17 -3.50 4.48 6.38
N ILE A 18 -4.36 4.68 7.37
CA ILE A 18 -4.84 5.98 7.83
C ILE A 18 -4.29 6.20 9.23
N GLY A 19 -3.48 7.23 9.40
CA GLY A 19 -2.85 7.59 10.67
C GLY A 19 -3.49 8.83 11.28
N THR A 20 -3.63 8.84 12.60
CA THR A 20 -4.12 9.96 13.43
C THR A 20 -3.15 10.14 14.57
N LEU A 21 -2.57 11.31 14.70
CA LEU A 21 -1.57 11.66 15.73
C LEU A 21 -2.00 12.90 16.52
N ARG A 22 -2.05 12.79 17.84
CA ARG A 22 -2.05 13.98 18.69
C ARG A 22 -0.61 14.42 18.94
N VAL A 23 -0.23 15.55 18.36
CA VAL A 23 1.17 16.01 18.30
C VAL A 23 1.76 16.26 19.67
N GLU A 24 0.99 16.86 20.61
CA GLU A 24 1.46 17.24 21.95
C GLU A 24 1.81 16.04 22.83
N THR A 25 1.07 14.93 22.68
CA THR A 25 1.26 13.74 23.52
C THR A 25 2.02 12.62 22.80
N GLY A 26 2.13 12.71 21.47
CA GLY A 26 2.69 11.63 20.65
C GLY A 26 1.75 10.42 20.53
N GLU A 27 0.49 10.53 20.97
CA GLU A 27 -0.47 9.43 20.86
C GLU A 27 -0.87 9.20 19.41
N TYR A 28 -0.47 8.05 18.89
CA TYR A 28 -0.73 7.63 17.52
C TYR A 28 -1.78 6.51 17.50
N ARG A 29 -2.74 6.65 16.60
CA ARG A 29 -3.74 5.64 16.26
C ARG A 29 -3.73 5.45 14.76
N TYR A 30 -3.99 4.24 14.31
CA TYR A 30 -4.11 3.97 12.88
C TYR A 30 -5.12 2.85 12.59
N GLY A 31 -5.57 2.80 11.35
CA GLY A 31 -6.33 1.69 10.80
C GLY A 31 -5.97 1.45 9.35
N ILE A 32 -6.23 0.24 8.87
CA ILE A 32 -6.02 -0.12 7.47
C ILE A 32 -7.37 -0.18 6.78
N VAL A 33 -7.57 0.62 5.74
CA VAL A 33 -8.70 0.45 4.82
C VAL A 33 -8.53 -0.91 4.13
N PRO A 34 -9.46 -1.86 4.30
CA PRO A 34 -9.33 -3.19 3.73
C PRO A 34 -9.17 -3.20 2.21
N VAL A 35 -8.30 -4.07 1.68
CA VAL A 35 -8.04 -4.16 0.23
C VAL A 35 -9.29 -4.57 -0.56
N GLU A 36 -10.21 -5.29 0.05
CA GLU A 36 -11.50 -5.71 -0.51
C GLU A 36 -12.38 -4.52 -0.91
N LEU A 37 -12.23 -3.39 -0.23
CA LEU A 37 -12.94 -2.14 -0.58
C LEU A 37 -12.40 -1.48 -1.84
N TYR A 38 -11.29 -1.98 -2.38
CA TYR A 38 -10.75 -1.63 -3.69
C TYR A 38 -11.06 -2.67 -4.78
N SER A 39 -11.98 -3.62 -4.54
CA SER A 39 -12.55 -4.47 -5.59
C SER A 39 -13.29 -3.62 -6.63
N PRO A 40 -13.48 -4.09 -7.87
CA PRO A 40 -14.09 -3.27 -8.94
C PRO A 40 -15.41 -2.60 -8.53
N ASP A 41 -16.32 -3.34 -7.90
CA ASP A 41 -17.64 -2.83 -7.49
C ASP A 41 -17.53 -1.83 -6.33
N ASN A 42 -16.75 -2.13 -5.30
CA ASN A 42 -16.56 -1.27 -4.15
C ASN A 42 -15.77 0.00 -4.53
N PHE A 43 -14.79 -0.12 -5.43
CA PHE A 43 -14.00 1.00 -5.90
C PHE A 43 -14.84 2.01 -6.69
N LYS A 44 -15.73 1.50 -7.56
CA LYS A 44 -16.66 2.32 -8.34
C LYS A 44 -17.61 3.15 -7.45
N THR A 45 -18.03 2.60 -6.33
CA THR A 45 -18.90 3.28 -5.34
C THR A 45 -18.12 4.03 -4.27
N LYS A 46 -16.77 3.99 -4.32
CA LYS A 46 -15.85 4.66 -3.39
C LYS A 46 -16.04 4.25 -1.92
N ARG A 47 -16.41 3.00 -1.66
CA ARG A 47 -16.62 2.51 -0.29
C ARG A 47 -15.37 2.58 0.60
N TYR A 48 -14.20 2.61 0.00
CA TYR A 48 -12.95 2.83 0.74
C TYR A 48 -12.91 4.20 1.44
N LEU A 49 -13.62 5.22 0.94
CA LEU A 49 -13.73 6.53 1.60
C LEU A 49 -14.63 6.48 2.85
N ASP A 50 -15.64 5.61 2.86
CA ASP A 50 -16.49 5.41 4.04
C ASP A 50 -15.67 4.79 5.17
N ALA A 51 -14.84 3.79 4.86
CA ALA A 51 -13.94 3.18 5.82
C ALA A 51 -12.90 4.16 6.39
N VAL A 52 -12.45 5.15 5.62
CA VAL A 52 -11.60 6.23 6.15
C VAL A 52 -12.32 7.00 7.24
N VAL A 53 -13.60 7.36 7.02
CA VAL A 53 -14.40 8.06 8.04
C VAL A 53 -14.53 7.21 9.31
N GLU A 54 -14.84 5.92 9.18
CA GLU A 54 -14.98 5.00 10.31
C GLU A 54 -13.67 4.88 11.12
N ILE A 55 -12.53 4.73 10.43
CA ILE A 55 -11.20 4.64 11.06
C ILE A 55 -10.87 5.92 11.83
N VAL A 56 -11.08 7.08 11.21
CA VAL A 56 -10.77 8.37 11.84
C VAL A 56 -11.73 8.66 12.99
N ALA A 57 -13.02 8.44 12.82
CA ALA A 57 -14.01 8.62 13.88
C ALA A 57 -13.67 7.77 15.11
N HIS A 58 -13.31 6.49 14.91
CA HIS A 58 -12.84 5.62 15.99
C HIS A 58 -11.55 6.15 16.64
N SER A 59 -10.59 6.60 15.85
CA SER A 59 -9.33 7.16 16.35
C SER A 59 -9.54 8.41 17.20
N LEU A 60 -10.36 9.35 16.72
CA LEU A 60 -10.71 10.58 17.46
C LEU A 60 -11.45 10.28 18.75
N SER A 61 -12.38 9.31 18.73
CA SER A 61 -13.07 8.84 19.93
C SER A 61 -12.09 8.23 20.95
N THR A 62 -11.17 7.37 20.51
CA THR A 62 -10.17 6.73 21.37
C THR A 62 -9.19 7.75 21.96
N LEU A 63 -8.86 8.78 21.20
CA LEU A 63 -8.06 9.90 21.69
C LEU A 63 -8.84 10.87 22.60
N ASN A 64 -10.14 10.69 22.79
CA ASN A 64 -11.03 11.64 23.48
C ASN A 64 -10.87 13.06 22.92
N ALA A 65 -10.93 13.18 21.58
CA ALA A 65 -10.78 14.46 20.91
C ALA A 65 -11.94 15.40 21.22
N ASP A 66 -11.63 16.61 21.69
CA ASP A 66 -12.63 17.66 21.91
C ASP A 66 -13.10 18.26 20.58
N LYS A 67 -14.38 18.67 20.50
CA LYS A 67 -14.96 19.25 19.27
C LYS A 67 -14.27 20.53 18.80
N ASN A 68 -13.60 21.24 19.70
CA ASN A 68 -12.84 22.45 19.42
C ASN A 68 -11.33 22.18 19.25
N GLU A 69 -10.89 20.92 19.44
CA GLU A 69 -9.50 20.57 19.24
C GLU A 69 -9.11 20.79 17.77
N ARG A 70 -7.94 21.38 17.56
CA ARG A 70 -7.48 21.70 16.19
C ARG A 70 -7.08 20.43 15.46
N ILE A 71 -7.70 20.19 14.29
CA ILE A 71 -7.47 19.02 13.45
C ILE A 71 -6.94 19.47 12.09
N TYR A 72 -5.80 18.91 11.69
CA TYR A 72 -5.24 19.05 10.35
C TYR A 72 -5.40 17.75 9.59
N VAL A 73 -5.96 17.82 8.38
CA VAL A 73 -6.20 16.68 7.50
C VAL A 73 -5.42 16.86 6.20
N CYS A 74 -4.74 15.81 5.76
CA CYS A 74 -4.05 15.81 4.47
C CYS A 74 -4.99 16.16 3.30
N ARG A 75 -4.46 16.87 2.30
CA ARG A 75 -5.22 17.32 1.11
C ARG A 75 -5.66 16.20 0.17
N GLY A 76 -5.14 14.98 0.33
CA GLY A 76 -5.42 13.87 -0.55
C GLY A 76 -6.92 13.55 -0.72
N TYR A 77 -7.25 12.98 -1.88
CA TYR A 77 -8.63 12.56 -2.23
C TYR A 77 -9.20 11.47 -1.28
N MET A 78 -8.32 10.78 -0.58
CA MET A 78 -8.70 9.77 0.42
C MET A 78 -9.57 10.34 1.54
N PHE A 79 -9.49 11.65 1.76
CA PHE A 79 -10.17 12.33 2.86
C PHE A 79 -11.41 13.13 2.42
N ASP A 80 -11.87 12.98 1.18
CA ASP A 80 -12.99 13.80 0.70
C ASP A 80 -14.25 13.60 1.54
N ARG A 81 -14.69 12.37 1.81
CA ARG A 81 -15.82 12.09 2.70
C ARG A 81 -15.54 12.40 4.17
N LEU A 82 -14.29 12.27 4.60
CA LEU A 82 -13.90 12.67 5.95
C LEU A 82 -14.06 14.17 6.16
N LYS A 83 -13.70 14.99 5.19
CA LYS A 83 -13.88 16.45 5.28
C LYS A 83 -15.35 16.81 5.45
N GLU A 84 -16.25 16.20 4.66
CA GLU A 84 -17.69 16.36 4.80
C GLU A 84 -18.19 15.95 6.21
N TRP A 85 -17.68 14.83 6.73
CA TRP A 85 -18.03 14.35 8.05
C TRP A 85 -17.51 15.28 9.17
N LEU A 86 -16.30 15.81 9.04
CA LEU A 86 -15.71 16.76 10.02
C LEU A 86 -16.49 18.07 10.11
N GLU A 87 -17.03 18.59 9.00
CA GLU A 87 -17.87 19.79 8.98
C GLU A 87 -19.08 19.67 9.92
N GLY A 88 -19.64 18.47 10.04
CA GLY A 88 -20.78 18.22 10.92
C GLY A 88 -20.43 17.85 12.36
N ASN A 89 -19.17 17.53 12.66
CA ASN A 89 -18.80 16.95 13.96
C ASN A 89 -17.74 17.74 14.75
N PHE A 90 -16.92 18.55 14.06
CA PHE A 90 -15.82 19.32 14.67
C PHE A 90 -15.84 20.78 14.17
N HIS A 91 -15.45 21.71 15.05
CA HIS A 91 -15.53 23.14 14.75
C HIS A 91 -14.21 23.76 14.26
N ASN A 92 -13.08 23.08 14.48
CA ASN A 92 -11.76 23.63 14.24
C ASN A 92 -10.87 22.65 13.44
N TRP A 93 -11.18 22.48 12.17
CA TRP A 93 -10.38 21.63 11.28
C TRP A 93 -9.97 22.36 9.99
N GLU A 94 -8.88 21.91 9.40
CA GLU A 94 -8.33 22.47 8.16
C GLU A 94 -7.69 21.39 7.29
N SER A 95 -7.87 21.47 5.96
CA SER A 95 -7.19 20.63 4.99
C SER A 95 -5.86 21.26 4.58
N THR A 96 -4.76 20.59 4.89
CA THR A 96 -3.40 21.13 4.69
C THR A 96 -2.40 20.06 4.26
N VAL A 97 -1.16 20.44 4.03
CA VAL A 97 -0.05 19.49 3.86
C VAL A 97 0.38 19.02 5.23
N ILE A 98 0.41 17.71 5.42
CA ILE A 98 0.92 17.09 6.63
C ILE A 98 2.41 16.79 6.44
N ASN A 99 3.21 17.14 7.43
CA ASN A 99 4.65 16.90 7.48
C ASN A 99 4.96 16.00 8.69
N ASP A 100 6.27 15.82 8.96
CA ASP A 100 6.71 15.13 10.16
C ASP A 100 6.15 15.76 11.45
N PRO A 101 5.92 14.94 12.47
CA PRO A 101 6.29 13.52 12.56
C PRO A 101 5.30 12.52 11.95
N LEU A 102 4.04 12.91 11.66
CA LEU A 102 3.02 11.96 11.24
C LEU A 102 3.33 11.32 9.89
N GLN A 103 3.87 12.08 8.93
CA GLN A 103 4.21 11.53 7.61
C GLN A 103 5.14 10.33 7.73
N THR A 104 6.26 10.46 8.44
CA THR A 104 7.20 9.35 8.63
C THR A 104 6.56 8.18 9.39
N ILE A 105 5.74 8.44 10.41
CA ILE A 105 5.09 7.41 11.21
C ILE A 105 4.13 6.57 10.36
N VAL A 106 3.26 7.22 9.59
CA VAL A 106 2.24 6.52 8.78
C VAL A 106 2.87 5.76 7.60
N GLU A 107 3.92 6.33 6.99
CA GLU A 107 4.69 5.65 5.94
C GLU A 107 5.37 4.39 6.49
N THR A 108 6.04 4.47 7.65
CA THR A 108 6.65 3.32 8.32
C THR A 108 5.61 2.26 8.70
N THR A 109 4.44 2.68 9.19
CA THR A 109 3.33 1.77 9.51
C THR A 109 2.86 1.02 8.26
N PHE A 110 2.74 1.71 7.12
CA PHE A 110 2.37 1.07 5.86
C PHE A 110 3.46 0.12 5.34
N GLU A 111 4.74 0.45 5.50
CA GLU A 111 5.84 -0.44 5.13
C GLU A 111 5.80 -1.76 5.92
N GLU A 112 5.62 -1.70 7.24
CA GLU A 112 5.49 -2.88 8.08
C GLU A 112 4.24 -3.71 7.73
N TYR A 113 3.13 -3.04 7.40
CA TYR A 113 1.94 -3.71 6.90
C TYR A 113 2.22 -4.43 5.56
N ALA A 114 2.90 -3.79 4.61
CA ALA A 114 3.26 -4.42 3.34
C ALA A 114 4.20 -5.63 3.53
N ILE A 115 5.12 -5.57 4.50
CA ILE A 115 5.98 -6.70 4.89
C ILE A 115 5.13 -7.84 5.47
N SER A 116 4.14 -7.53 6.29
CA SER A 116 3.24 -8.55 6.85
C SER A 116 2.41 -9.28 5.78
N LEU A 117 2.16 -8.63 4.64
CA LEU A 117 1.55 -9.24 3.46
C LEU A 117 2.52 -10.11 2.63
N GLY A 118 3.78 -10.21 3.06
CA GLY A 118 4.81 -11.03 2.42
C GLY A 118 5.73 -10.28 1.45
N LEU A 119 5.66 -8.95 1.38
CA LEU A 119 6.63 -8.18 0.60
C LEU A 119 8.00 -8.26 1.29
N PRO A 120 9.07 -8.73 0.62
CA PRO A 120 10.36 -8.89 1.27
C PRO A 120 10.93 -7.54 1.77
N ARG A 121 11.41 -7.48 3.01
CA ARG A 121 11.96 -6.26 3.62
C ARG A 121 13.04 -5.58 2.76
N HIS A 122 13.96 -6.35 2.17
CA HIS A 122 14.99 -5.80 1.30
C HIS A 122 14.40 -5.12 0.04
N TYR A 123 13.20 -5.53 -0.40
CA TYR A 123 12.51 -4.91 -1.53
C TYR A 123 12.16 -3.45 -1.22
N ILE A 124 11.83 -3.14 0.02
CA ILE A 124 11.57 -1.78 0.49
C ILE A 124 12.89 -1.04 0.68
N SER A 125 13.83 -1.63 1.45
CA SER A 125 15.07 -0.95 1.89
C SER A 125 16.06 -0.65 0.77
N TYR A 126 16.12 -1.48 -0.29
CA TYR A 126 17.16 -1.38 -1.33
C TYR A 126 16.62 -1.07 -2.72
N THR A 127 15.33 -0.78 -2.82
CA THR A 127 14.68 -0.51 -4.10
C THR A 127 14.20 0.92 -4.16
N LYS A 128 14.67 1.69 -5.13
CA LYS A 128 14.11 3.02 -5.39
C LYS A 128 12.65 2.88 -5.83
N TYR A 129 11.74 3.58 -5.15
CA TYR A 129 10.29 3.51 -5.37
C TYR A 129 9.72 2.08 -5.21
N PRO A 130 9.81 1.46 -4.01
CA PRO A 130 9.38 0.08 -3.78
C PRO A 130 7.91 -0.14 -4.11
N PHE A 131 7.05 0.84 -3.88
CA PHE A 131 5.61 0.76 -4.14
C PHE A 131 5.19 1.17 -5.56
N HIS A 132 6.14 1.37 -6.48
CA HIS A 132 5.80 1.64 -7.87
C HIS A 132 5.03 0.47 -8.49
N PHE A 133 3.93 0.77 -9.21
CA PHE A 133 2.98 -0.21 -9.75
C PHE A 133 3.64 -1.40 -10.45
N HIS A 134 4.50 -1.17 -11.43
CA HIS A 134 5.14 -2.26 -12.20
C HIS A 134 6.13 -3.10 -11.37
N ARG A 135 6.69 -2.55 -10.30
CA ARG A 135 7.55 -3.32 -9.38
C ARG A 135 6.72 -4.25 -8.52
N LEU A 136 5.63 -3.75 -7.95
CA LEU A 136 4.70 -4.58 -7.20
C LEU A 136 4.02 -5.61 -8.10
N LEU A 137 3.66 -5.25 -9.33
CA LEU A 137 3.09 -6.18 -10.30
C LEU A 137 4.07 -7.35 -10.59
N LYS A 138 5.37 -7.07 -10.70
CA LYS A 138 6.39 -8.11 -10.85
C LYS A 138 6.43 -9.07 -9.65
N TRP A 139 6.34 -8.54 -8.43
CA TRP A 139 6.24 -9.33 -7.21
C TRP A 139 4.95 -10.16 -7.18
N VAL A 140 3.83 -9.59 -7.60
CA VAL A 140 2.55 -10.31 -7.71
C VAL A 140 2.67 -11.48 -8.69
N TYR A 141 3.23 -11.27 -9.87
CA TYR A 141 3.37 -12.32 -10.87
C TYR A 141 4.35 -13.44 -10.49
N ALA A 142 5.30 -13.17 -9.60
CA ALA A 142 6.18 -14.21 -9.07
C ALA A 142 5.40 -15.32 -8.33
N ASP A 143 4.26 -14.98 -7.72
CA ASP A 143 3.35 -15.92 -7.03
C ASP A 143 1.89 -15.45 -7.18
N TYR A 144 1.41 -15.47 -8.41
CA TYR A 144 0.14 -14.83 -8.78
C TYR A 144 -1.07 -15.35 -8.01
N GLN A 145 -1.17 -16.67 -7.82
CA GLN A 145 -2.36 -17.26 -7.20
C GLN A 145 -2.55 -16.79 -5.76
N ASN A 146 -1.46 -16.68 -5.02
CA ASN A 146 -1.50 -16.26 -3.62
C ASN A 146 -1.55 -14.73 -3.45
N ARG A 147 -1.09 -13.94 -4.45
CA ARG A 147 -0.88 -12.50 -4.29
C ARG A 147 -1.87 -11.60 -5.03
N LYS A 148 -2.59 -12.13 -6.04
CA LYS A 148 -3.58 -11.32 -6.78
C LYS A 148 -4.68 -10.74 -5.89
N GLY A 149 -5.11 -11.49 -4.85
CA GLY A 149 -6.10 -11.04 -3.87
C GLY A 149 -5.62 -9.91 -2.96
N LEU A 150 -4.30 -9.69 -2.88
CA LEU A 150 -3.71 -8.61 -2.08
C LEU A 150 -3.65 -7.26 -2.83
N CYS A 151 -4.22 -7.18 -4.03
CA CYS A 151 -4.08 -6.01 -4.91
C CYS A 151 -5.37 -5.21 -5.02
N LYS A 152 -5.24 -3.90 -5.22
CA LYS A 152 -6.34 -2.98 -5.50
C LYS A 152 -6.88 -3.21 -6.92
N GLN A 153 -7.78 -4.18 -7.05
CA GLN A 153 -8.25 -4.70 -8.33
C GLN A 153 -9.19 -3.75 -9.08
N GLY A 154 -9.77 -2.77 -8.43
CA GLY A 154 -10.63 -1.76 -9.04
C GLY A 154 -9.87 -0.69 -9.85
N TRP A 155 -8.54 -0.64 -9.75
CA TRP A 155 -7.76 0.34 -10.47
C TRP A 155 -7.69 0.07 -11.98
N ASN A 156 -7.73 1.11 -12.81
CA ASN A 156 -7.58 1.01 -14.26
C ASN A 156 -6.26 0.32 -14.67
N SER A 157 -5.18 0.59 -13.93
CA SER A 157 -3.89 -0.06 -14.16
C SER A 157 -3.93 -1.58 -13.89
N TRP A 158 -4.68 -2.02 -12.87
CA TRP A 158 -4.91 -3.44 -12.64
C TRP A 158 -5.79 -4.05 -13.73
N GLN A 159 -6.88 -3.38 -14.13
CA GLN A 159 -7.73 -3.87 -15.23
C GLN A 159 -6.90 -4.10 -16.51
N LYS A 160 -5.92 -3.24 -16.76
CA LYS A 160 -5.05 -3.33 -17.94
C LYS A 160 -3.95 -4.38 -17.80
N TYR A 161 -3.35 -4.55 -16.63
CA TYR A 161 -2.12 -5.31 -16.45
C TYR A 161 -2.20 -6.44 -15.41
N GLY A 162 -3.29 -6.54 -14.67
CA GLY A 162 -3.42 -7.47 -13.54
C GLY A 162 -3.63 -8.92 -13.93
N ASN A 163 -4.05 -9.21 -15.17
CA ASN A 163 -4.31 -10.57 -15.64
C ASN A 163 -3.77 -10.82 -17.06
N LEU A 164 -2.47 -10.58 -17.24
CA LEU A 164 -1.78 -10.86 -18.50
C LEU A 164 -1.40 -12.34 -18.63
N ASP A 165 -1.25 -12.82 -19.87
CA ASP A 165 -0.69 -14.13 -20.14
C ASP A 165 0.73 -14.25 -19.60
N ARG A 166 1.05 -15.40 -19.02
CA ARG A 166 2.33 -15.69 -18.39
C ARG A 166 2.93 -16.97 -18.93
N LYS A 167 4.21 -16.92 -19.26
CA LYS A 167 5.04 -18.10 -19.51
C LYS A 167 5.88 -18.39 -18.28
N ILE A 168 5.87 -19.65 -17.84
CA ILE A 168 6.67 -20.09 -16.68
C ILE A 168 7.66 -21.13 -17.19
N TYR A 169 8.94 -20.92 -16.91
CA TYR A 169 10.01 -21.82 -17.32
C TYR A 169 11.19 -21.76 -16.34
N LEU A 170 12.12 -22.68 -16.51
CA LEU A 170 13.37 -22.71 -15.76
C LEU A 170 14.50 -22.22 -16.65
N GLU A 171 15.37 -21.38 -16.12
CA GLU A 171 16.62 -20.98 -16.78
C GLU A 171 17.75 -20.85 -15.75
N ARG A 172 19.00 -20.81 -16.23
CA ARG A 172 20.14 -20.46 -15.37
C ARG A 172 20.25 -18.93 -15.27
N ALA A 173 20.36 -18.42 -14.07
CA ALA A 173 20.52 -16.98 -13.82
C ALA A 173 21.78 -16.46 -14.53
N VAL A 174 21.59 -15.56 -15.50
CA VAL A 174 22.71 -15.00 -16.28
C VAL A 174 23.39 -13.83 -15.57
N ASP A 175 22.71 -13.21 -14.59
CA ASP A 175 23.19 -12.08 -13.82
C ASP A 175 23.25 -12.44 -12.32
N SER A 176 24.17 -11.81 -11.59
CA SER A 176 24.30 -11.94 -10.14
C SER A 176 23.39 -10.97 -9.34
N ASN A 177 22.64 -10.11 -10.03
CA ASN A 177 21.81 -9.08 -9.39
C ASN A 177 20.34 -9.49 -9.18
N TYR A 178 19.98 -10.73 -9.53
CA TYR A 178 18.64 -11.22 -9.31
C TYR A 178 18.39 -11.53 -7.83
N CYS A 179 17.27 -11.02 -7.32
CA CYS A 179 16.74 -11.40 -6.00
C CYS A 179 15.48 -12.22 -6.18
N CYS A 180 15.34 -13.27 -5.39
CA CYS A 180 14.12 -14.06 -5.35
C CYS A 180 12.96 -13.21 -4.83
N LEU A 181 11.88 -13.09 -5.62
CA LEU A 181 10.71 -12.30 -5.26
C LEU A 181 9.78 -13.01 -4.25
N ILE A 182 10.16 -14.19 -3.75
CA ILE A 182 9.46 -14.88 -2.66
C ILE A 182 10.23 -14.71 -1.35
N CYS A 183 11.45 -15.24 -1.26
CA CYS A 183 12.21 -15.22 0.00
C CYS A 183 13.13 -14.01 0.18
N GLY A 184 13.30 -13.20 -0.85
CA GLY A 184 14.16 -12.02 -0.81
C GLY A 184 15.66 -12.27 -0.93
N LYS A 185 16.11 -13.52 -0.90
CA LYS A 185 17.53 -13.85 -0.99
C LYS A 185 18.06 -13.73 -2.44
N LYS A 186 19.35 -13.48 -2.56
CA LYS A 186 20.04 -13.38 -3.84
C LYS A 186 19.98 -14.71 -4.61
N ILE A 187 19.75 -14.63 -5.92
CA ILE A 187 19.89 -15.75 -6.86
C ILE A 187 21.28 -15.63 -7.48
N HIS A 188 22.15 -16.63 -7.24
CA HIS A 188 23.51 -16.59 -7.73
C HIS A 188 23.56 -16.85 -9.25
N LYS A 189 24.49 -16.17 -9.91
CA LYS A 189 24.77 -16.41 -11.33
C LYS A 189 25.08 -17.90 -11.58
N GLY A 190 24.45 -18.46 -12.63
CA GLY A 190 24.58 -19.88 -12.94
C GLY A 190 23.63 -20.81 -12.19
N SER A 191 22.99 -20.34 -11.09
CA SER A 191 21.99 -21.14 -10.38
C SER A 191 20.73 -21.31 -11.21
N PRO A 192 20.03 -22.46 -11.11
CA PRO A 192 18.72 -22.60 -11.71
C PRO A 192 17.70 -21.71 -11.01
N ALA A 193 16.87 -21.05 -11.81
CA ALA A 193 15.81 -20.16 -11.34
C ALA A 193 14.50 -20.43 -12.08
N ARG A 194 13.39 -20.30 -11.38
CA ARG A 194 12.07 -20.27 -11.99
C ARG A 194 11.78 -18.84 -12.44
N VAL A 195 11.35 -18.69 -13.69
CA VAL A 195 11.06 -17.42 -14.32
C VAL A 195 9.59 -17.35 -14.68
N VAL A 196 8.94 -16.27 -14.31
CA VAL A 196 7.61 -15.88 -14.78
C VAL A 196 7.79 -14.71 -15.74
N GLN A 197 7.50 -14.94 -17.02
CA GLN A 197 7.62 -13.96 -18.08
C GLN A 197 6.24 -13.47 -18.51
N TYR A 198 6.07 -12.17 -18.68
CA TYR A 198 4.86 -11.53 -19.16
C TYR A 198 5.20 -10.24 -19.93
N ILE A 199 4.25 -9.72 -20.71
CA ILE A 199 4.44 -8.52 -21.52
C ILE A 199 3.45 -7.44 -21.09
N THR A 200 3.97 -6.29 -20.66
CA THR A 200 3.20 -5.04 -20.51
C THR A 200 3.39 -4.20 -21.77
N THR A 201 3.99 -3.02 -21.68
CA THR A 201 4.56 -2.30 -22.84
C THR A 201 5.95 -2.85 -23.20
N THR A 202 6.58 -3.55 -22.27
CA THR A 202 7.89 -4.19 -22.43
C THR A 202 7.85 -5.61 -21.89
N LEU A 203 8.86 -6.41 -22.25
CA LEU A 203 9.06 -7.74 -21.72
C LEU A 203 9.50 -7.67 -20.26
N ASN A 204 8.78 -8.36 -19.38
CA ASN A 204 9.06 -8.44 -17.95
C ASN A 204 9.39 -9.89 -17.56
N ARG A 205 10.31 -10.06 -16.60
CA ARG A 205 10.67 -11.34 -15.99
C ARG A 205 10.74 -11.20 -14.48
N ALA A 206 10.07 -12.10 -13.78
CA ALA A 206 10.12 -12.24 -12.34
C ALA A 206 10.88 -13.52 -12.00
N TYR A 207 11.90 -13.41 -11.14
CA TYR A 207 12.79 -14.52 -10.80
C TYR A 207 12.51 -15.01 -9.38
N THR A 208 12.49 -16.32 -9.20
CA THR A 208 12.41 -16.97 -7.88
C THR A 208 13.37 -18.15 -7.84
N HIS A 209 13.78 -18.58 -6.64
CA HIS A 209 14.40 -19.89 -6.48
C HIS A 209 13.41 -20.97 -6.90
N ILE A 210 13.91 -22.12 -7.32
CA ILE A 210 13.06 -23.26 -7.72
C ILE A 210 12.28 -23.79 -6.51
N GLU A 211 12.90 -23.75 -5.33
CA GLU A 211 12.37 -24.30 -4.07
C GLU A 211 11.43 -23.36 -3.34
N CYS A 212 11.30 -22.12 -3.80
CA CYS A 212 10.34 -21.14 -3.31
C CYS A 212 8.99 -21.25 -4.03
#